data_e2b34af1602398930263d8d6a0b841b4
#
_entry.id   e2b34af1602398930263d8d6a0b841b4
#
_cell.length_a   1.000
_cell.length_b   1.000
_cell.length_c   1.000
_cell.angle_alpha   90.00
_cell.angle_beta   90.00
_cell.angle_gamma   90.00
#
_symmetry.space_group_name_H-M   'P 1'
#
loop_
_entity.id
_entity.type
_entity.pdbx_description
1 polymer ?
#
loop_
_entity_poly.entity_id
_entity_poly.type
_entity_poly.pdbx_seq_one_letter_code
_entity_poly.pdbx_strand_id
1 'polypeptide(L)'
;MNFRVIIFLIPLLGYSQNLNVSEITHKGNTYTKDYIIEREIQHNVGAPLDSTIAEADKNRLINLGIFADVEWKAVPLEDRSVILEYRIIENDDFFGGRFIGLGAPVYDEKTGWSFTGGGFLKNFRGRNEQIGFGFST
;
A
#
# COMPACT_ATOMS: atom_id res chain seq x y z
N MET A 1 -39.35 -53.92 14.06
CA MET A 1 -38.68 -53.60 12.76
C MET A 1 -37.82 -52.37 13.00
N ASN A 2 -36.52 -52.60 13.30
CA ASN A 2 -35.63 -51.51 13.70
C ASN A 2 -34.85 -51.00 12.47
N PHE A 3 -35.21 -49.79 12.00
CA PHE A 3 -34.45 -49.07 10.98
C PHE A 3 -33.15 -48.49 11.59
N ARG A 4 -32.00 -49.09 11.30
CA ARG A 4 -30.69 -48.50 11.57
C ARG A 4 -30.36 -47.52 10.44
N VAL A 5 -30.46 -46.24 10.75
CA VAL A 5 -29.94 -45.16 9.87
C VAL A 5 -28.43 -45.20 9.99
N ILE A 6 -27.76 -45.63 8.93
CA ILE A 6 -26.28 -45.52 8.78
C ILE A 6 -26.00 -44.12 8.21
N ILE A 7 -25.54 -43.22 9.08
CA ILE A 7 -25.05 -41.92 8.65
C ILE A 7 -23.62 -42.11 8.10
N PHE A 8 -23.47 -42.08 6.79
CA PHE A 8 -22.17 -41.97 6.14
C PHE A 8 -21.61 -40.58 6.42
N LEU A 9 -20.68 -40.45 7.35
CA LEU A 9 -19.84 -39.26 7.51
C LEU A 9 -18.83 -39.26 6.35
N ILE A 10 -19.13 -38.54 5.28
CA ILE A 10 -18.17 -38.26 4.23
C ILE A 10 -17.17 -37.25 4.83
N PRO A 11 -15.89 -37.60 4.98
CA PRO A 11 -14.89 -36.61 5.38
C PRO A 11 -14.79 -35.59 4.26
N LEU A 12 -15.21 -34.35 4.54
CA LEU A 12 -14.96 -33.20 3.68
C LEU A 12 -13.46 -32.94 3.73
N LEU A 13 -12.70 -33.69 2.91
CA LEU A 13 -11.32 -33.36 2.62
C LEU A 13 -11.32 -32.03 1.89
N GLY A 14 -11.12 -30.96 2.66
CA GLY A 14 -10.87 -29.65 2.11
C GLY A 14 -9.59 -29.72 1.28
N TYR A 15 -9.74 -29.90 -0.02
CA TYR A 15 -8.65 -29.63 -0.96
C TYR A 15 -8.38 -28.14 -0.88
N SER A 16 -7.37 -27.76 -0.09
CA SER A 16 -6.72 -26.46 -0.22
C SER A 16 -6.10 -26.45 -1.62
N GLN A 17 -6.82 -25.93 -2.58
CA GLN A 17 -6.25 -25.69 -3.91
C GLN A 17 -5.26 -24.54 -3.75
N ASN A 18 -3.97 -24.86 -3.72
CA ASN A 18 -2.92 -23.86 -3.80
C ASN A 18 -2.99 -23.22 -5.20
N LEU A 19 -3.65 -22.08 -5.30
CA LEU A 19 -3.71 -21.29 -6.53
C LEU A 19 -2.34 -20.62 -6.69
N ASN A 20 -1.70 -20.81 -7.84
CA ASN A 20 -0.44 -20.15 -8.14
C ASN A 20 -0.69 -18.73 -8.68
N VAL A 21 0.17 -17.80 -8.30
CA VAL A 21 0.15 -16.43 -8.82
C VAL A 21 0.78 -16.42 -10.21
N SER A 22 -0.02 -16.21 -11.25
CA SER A 22 0.46 -16.13 -12.64
C SER A 22 1.02 -14.76 -12.99
N GLU A 23 0.48 -13.72 -12.36
CA GLU A 23 0.85 -12.33 -12.61
C GLU A 23 0.64 -11.50 -11.35
N ILE A 24 1.47 -10.46 -11.18
CA ILE A 24 1.30 -9.45 -10.14
C ILE A 24 1.12 -8.11 -10.83
N THR A 25 0.02 -7.44 -10.54
CA THR A 25 -0.33 -6.15 -11.13
C THR A 25 -0.62 -5.11 -10.05
N HIS A 26 -0.44 -3.85 -10.39
CA HIS A 26 -0.87 -2.74 -9.56
C HIS A 26 -1.56 -1.68 -10.41
N LYS A 27 -2.44 -0.90 -9.79
CA LYS A 27 -3.17 0.17 -10.46
C LYS A 27 -3.56 1.28 -9.47
N GLY A 28 -3.76 2.47 -10.01
CA GLY A 28 -4.18 3.65 -9.25
C GLY A 28 -3.04 4.61 -8.91
N ASN A 29 -1.80 4.25 -9.23
CA ASN A 29 -0.64 5.14 -9.14
C ASN A 29 -0.55 6.02 -10.40
N THR A 30 -1.09 7.21 -10.32
CA THR A 30 -1.05 8.18 -11.43
C THR A 30 0.20 9.06 -11.39
N TYR A 31 0.71 9.30 -10.20
CA TYR A 31 1.88 10.14 -9.95
C TYR A 31 3.12 9.33 -9.55
N THR A 32 2.96 8.36 -8.63
CA THR A 32 4.04 7.50 -8.16
C THR A 32 4.53 6.56 -9.25
N LYS A 33 5.84 6.45 -9.41
CA LYS A 33 6.46 5.59 -10.42
C LYS A 33 6.32 4.10 -10.06
N ASP A 34 6.08 3.25 -11.06
CA ASP A 34 5.82 1.81 -10.90
C ASP A 34 6.89 1.11 -10.06
N TYR A 35 8.16 1.38 -10.34
CA TYR A 35 9.27 0.75 -9.63
C TYR A 35 9.29 1.02 -8.11
N ILE A 36 8.64 2.10 -7.64
CA ILE A 36 8.48 2.39 -6.21
C ILE A 36 7.54 1.39 -5.55
N ILE A 37 6.53 0.95 -6.28
CA ILE A 37 5.55 -0.04 -5.83
C ILE A 37 6.17 -1.44 -5.95
N GLU A 38 6.71 -1.76 -7.10
CA GLU A 38 7.25 -3.09 -7.43
C GLU A 38 8.33 -3.55 -6.46
N ARG A 39 9.21 -2.64 -6.00
CA ARG A 39 10.27 -2.98 -5.04
C ARG A 39 9.75 -3.37 -3.65
N GLU A 40 8.54 -2.96 -3.29
CA GLU A 40 7.94 -3.27 -1.99
C GLU A 40 7.16 -4.61 -2.01
N ILE A 41 6.84 -5.11 -3.19
CA ILE A 41 6.13 -6.37 -3.38
C ILE A 41 7.13 -7.53 -3.31
N GLN A 42 6.95 -8.42 -2.35
CA GLN A 42 7.80 -9.59 -2.13
C GLN A 42 7.13 -10.90 -2.58
N HIS A 43 5.83 -10.87 -2.86
CA HIS A 43 5.19 -12.03 -3.44
C HIS A 43 5.77 -12.33 -4.83
N ASN A 44 5.98 -13.60 -5.14
CA ASN A 44 6.61 -14.01 -6.39
C ASN A 44 5.61 -14.58 -7.38
N VAL A 45 5.78 -14.24 -8.66
CA VAL A 45 5.08 -14.89 -9.77
C VAL A 45 5.52 -16.36 -9.84
N GLY A 46 4.57 -17.26 -10.02
CA GLY A 46 4.76 -18.72 -10.03
C GLY A 46 4.67 -19.37 -8.65
N ALA A 47 4.72 -18.60 -7.56
CA ALA A 47 4.55 -19.13 -6.22
C ALA A 47 3.05 -19.36 -5.88
N PRO A 48 2.74 -20.27 -4.95
CA PRO A 48 1.40 -20.37 -4.40
C PRO A 48 0.96 -19.04 -3.79
N LEU A 49 -0.32 -18.69 -3.96
CA LEU A 49 -0.89 -17.51 -3.32
C LEU A 49 -0.81 -17.63 -1.80
N ASP A 50 -0.10 -16.71 -1.18
CA ASP A 50 0.00 -16.57 0.28
C ASP A 50 -0.59 -15.23 0.71
N SER A 51 -1.73 -15.28 1.37
CA SER A 51 -2.41 -14.09 1.87
C SER A 51 -1.61 -13.34 2.93
N THR A 52 -0.74 -14.04 3.67
CA THR A 52 0.12 -13.41 4.69
C THR A 52 1.18 -12.54 4.01
N ILE A 53 1.78 -13.04 2.92
CA ILE A 53 2.75 -12.28 2.13
C ILE A 53 2.05 -11.10 1.45
N ALA A 54 0.88 -11.32 0.83
CA ALA A 54 0.13 -10.26 0.16
C ALA A 54 -0.30 -9.14 1.14
N GLU A 55 -0.71 -9.49 2.37
CA GLU A 55 -1.04 -8.50 3.40
C GLU A 55 0.23 -7.78 3.90
N ALA A 56 1.35 -8.47 4.00
CA ALA A 56 2.64 -7.84 4.35
C ALA A 56 3.12 -6.88 3.25
N ASP A 57 2.92 -7.22 1.97
CA ASP A 57 3.20 -6.33 0.83
C ASP A 57 2.35 -5.07 0.89
N LYS A 58 1.04 -5.21 1.10
CA LYS A 58 0.13 -4.09 1.33
C LYS A 58 0.63 -3.18 2.45
N ASN A 59 1.00 -3.75 3.60
CA ASN A 59 1.49 -2.99 4.74
C ASN A 59 2.81 -2.25 4.43
N ARG A 60 3.74 -2.86 3.66
CA ARG A 60 4.95 -2.18 3.19
C ARG A 60 4.62 -0.97 2.32
N LEU A 61 3.68 -1.13 1.38
CA LEU A 61 3.21 -0.03 0.54
C LEU A 61 2.59 1.11 1.37
N ILE A 62 1.71 0.79 2.33
CA ILE A 62 1.11 1.78 3.24
C ILE A 62 2.19 2.51 4.05
N ASN A 63 3.21 1.77 4.53
CA ASN A 63 4.30 2.32 5.34
C ASN A 63 5.21 3.29 4.58
N LEU A 64 5.15 3.36 3.25
CA LEU A 64 5.81 4.41 2.48
C LEU A 64 5.28 5.82 2.83
N GLY A 65 4.06 5.90 3.36
CA GLY A 65 3.42 7.16 3.78
C GLY A 65 3.08 8.12 2.62
N ILE A 66 3.01 7.59 1.39
CA ILE A 66 2.67 8.33 0.16
C ILE A 66 1.33 7.90 -0.42
N PHE A 67 0.74 6.85 0.10
CA PHE A 67 -0.56 6.34 -0.28
C PHE A 67 -1.59 6.58 0.81
N ALA A 68 -2.80 6.94 0.41
CA ALA A 68 -3.94 7.09 1.30
C ALA A 68 -4.50 5.72 1.70
N ASP A 69 -4.49 4.77 0.76
CA ASP A 69 -4.91 3.39 1.01
C ASP A 69 -4.29 2.44 -0.02
N VAL A 70 -4.19 1.16 0.37
CA VAL A 70 -3.78 0.06 -0.50
C VAL A 70 -4.63 -1.16 -0.18
N GLU A 71 -5.21 -1.74 -1.21
CA GLU A 71 -5.95 -2.99 -1.12
C GLU A 71 -5.32 -4.03 -2.04
N TRP A 72 -5.46 -5.31 -1.73
CA TRP A 72 -5.09 -6.37 -2.64
C TRP A 72 -6.25 -7.34 -2.86
N LYS A 73 -6.27 -7.98 -4.01
CA LYS A 73 -7.20 -9.06 -4.32
C LYS A 73 -6.54 -10.08 -5.24
N ALA A 74 -7.00 -11.32 -5.13
CA ALA A 74 -6.67 -12.38 -6.08
C ALA A 74 -7.81 -12.52 -7.10
N VAL A 75 -7.50 -12.34 -8.37
CA VAL A 75 -8.45 -12.48 -9.47
C VAL A 75 -8.24 -13.85 -10.09
N PRO A 76 -9.20 -14.79 -9.95
CA PRO A 76 -9.04 -16.15 -10.47
C PRO A 76 -9.08 -16.17 -12.01
N LEU A 77 -8.25 -17.04 -12.59
CA LEU A 77 -8.21 -17.33 -14.02
C LEU A 77 -8.75 -18.73 -14.31
N GLU A 78 -9.07 -19.00 -15.59
CA GLU A 78 -9.64 -20.28 -16.03
C GLU A 78 -8.68 -21.47 -15.86
N ASP A 79 -7.37 -21.21 -15.88
CA ASP A 79 -6.31 -22.21 -15.73
C ASP A 79 -5.99 -22.58 -14.27
N ARG A 80 -6.82 -22.18 -13.32
CA ARG A 80 -6.64 -22.34 -11.87
C ARG A 80 -5.46 -21.58 -11.29
N SER A 81 -4.99 -20.53 -11.97
CA SER A 81 -4.08 -19.56 -11.42
C SER A 81 -4.82 -18.29 -11.00
N VAL A 82 -4.10 -17.33 -10.40
CA VAL A 82 -4.65 -16.02 -10.01
C VAL A 82 -3.73 -14.91 -10.46
N ILE A 83 -4.34 -13.76 -10.75
CA ILE A 83 -3.63 -12.47 -10.80
C ILE A 83 -3.71 -11.85 -9.41
N LEU A 84 -2.57 -11.53 -8.81
CA LEU A 84 -2.50 -10.76 -7.57
C LEU A 84 -2.47 -9.27 -7.94
N GLU A 85 -3.61 -8.59 -7.71
CA GLU A 85 -3.78 -7.17 -8.05
C GLU A 85 -3.72 -6.32 -6.78
N TYR A 86 -2.81 -5.32 -6.75
CA TYR A 86 -2.77 -4.27 -5.74
C TYR A 86 -3.45 -3.01 -6.28
N ARG A 87 -4.48 -2.56 -5.59
CA ARG A 87 -5.15 -1.30 -5.85
C ARG A 87 -4.62 -0.24 -4.91
N ILE A 88 -4.12 0.84 -5.49
CA ILE A 88 -3.46 1.92 -4.77
C ILE A 88 -4.31 3.17 -4.87
N ILE A 89 -4.49 3.87 -3.76
CA ILE A 89 -5.08 5.19 -3.70
C ILE A 89 -3.96 6.14 -3.26
N GLU A 90 -3.56 7.02 -4.17
CA GLU A 90 -2.52 8.00 -3.88
C GLU A 90 -3.04 9.11 -2.96
N ASN A 91 -2.11 9.70 -2.23
CA ASN A 91 -2.40 10.85 -1.39
C ASN A 91 -2.32 12.11 -2.26
N ASP A 92 -3.46 12.48 -2.87
CA ASP A 92 -3.53 13.55 -3.87
C ASP A 92 -3.59 14.96 -3.28
N ASP A 93 -3.91 15.08 -1.98
CA ASP A 93 -4.00 16.37 -1.32
C ASP A 93 -2.63 17.06 -1.27
N PHE A 94 -2.50 18.16 -1.98
CA PHE A 94 -1.30 18.97 -1.92
C PHE A 94 -1.03 19.44 -0.49
N PHE A 95 -2.04 20.02 0.16
CA PHE A 95 -1.98 20.40 1.58
C PHE A 95 -2.46 19.24 2.48
N GLY A 96 -1.62 18.83 3.44
CA GLY A 96 -1.91 17.72 4.37
C GLY A 96 -1.57 16.33 3.83
N GLY A 97 -1.51 16.17 2.50
CA GLY A 97 -1.07 14.93 1.86
C GLY A 97 0.41 14.97 1.49
N ARG A 98 0.72 15.56 0.31
CA ARG A 98 2.09 15.64 -0.18
C ARG A 98 2.89 16.79 0.40
N PHE A 99 2.26 17.90 0.74
CA PHE A 99 2.91 19.08 1.30
C PHE A 99 2.51 19.26 2.77
N ILE A 100 3.52 19.38 3.63
CA ILE A 100 3.35 19.75 5.04
C ILE A 100 4.21 20.99 5.30
N GLY A 101 3.58 22.07 5.77
CA GLY A 101 4.28 23.31 6.09
C GLY A 101 3.69 23.97 7.33
N LEU A 102 4.55 24.67 8.06
CA LEU A 102 4.22 25.44 9.25
C LEU A 102 4.98 26.77 9.22
N GLY A 103 4.36 27.80 9.80
CA GLY A 103 5.00 29.09 10.01
C GLY A 103 4.41 29.80 11.21
N ALA A 104 5.23 30.56 11.91
CA ALA A 104 4.83 31.32 13.07
C ALA A 104 5.58 32.67 13.18
N PRO A 105 4.93 33.71 13.66
CA PRO A 105 5.62 34.90 14.12
C PRO A 105 6.36 34.58 15.43
N VAL A 106 7.58 35.09 15.55
CA VAL A 106 8.41 35.01 16.76
C VAL A 106 8.81 36.42 17.16
N TYR A 107 8.65 36.75 18.43
CA TYR A 107 9.10 38.02 18.98
C TYR A 107 10.32 37.81 19.87
N ASP A 108 11.35 38.60 19.63
CA ASP A 108 12.55 38.68 20.46
C ASP A 108 12.74 40.11 20.95
N GLU A 109 13.12 40.31 22.22
CA GLU A 109 13.26 41.64 22.82
C GLU A 109 14.34 42.51 22.18
N LYS A 110 15.33 41.88 21.55
CA LYS A 110 16.47 42.59 20.94
C LYS A 110 16.25 42.89 19.46
N THR A 111 15.61 41.97 18.76
CA THR A 111 15.44 42.02 17.30
C THR A 111 14.02 42.37 16.86
N GLY A 112 13.03 42.35 17.80
CA GLY A 112 11.63 42.58 17.48
C GLY A 112 10.92 41.38 16.90
N TRP A 113 9.91 41.65 16.07
CA TRP A 113 9.14 40.60 15.38
C TRP A 113 9.92 40.01 14.20
N SER A 114 9.97 38.69 14.14
CA SER A 114 10.44 37.92 13.01
C SER A 114 9.37 36.90 12.60
N PHE A 115 9.49 36.38 11.41
CA PHE A 115 8.63 35.28 10.92
C PHE A 115 9.52 34.10 10.55
N THR A 116 9.23 32.93 11.14
CA THR A 116 9.93 31.69 10.86
C THR A 116 8.96 30.67 10.30
N GLY A 117 9.35 29.97 9.24
CA GLY A 117 8.52 28.97 8.63
C GLY A 117 9.31 27.98 7.79
N GLY A 118 8.65 26.92 7.43
CA GLY A 118 9.23 25.89 6.57
C GLY A 118 8.22 24.81 6.23
N GLY A 119 8.65 23.92 5.39
CA GLY A 119 7.81 22.79 4.98
C GLY A 119 8.61 21.75 4.22
N PHE A 120 7.94 20.66 3.93
CA PHE A 120 8.49 19.63 3.07
C PHE A 120 7.43 19.06 2.12
N LEU A 121 7.89 18.64 0.97
CA LEU A 121 7.11 17.98 -0.07
C LEU A 121 7.50 16.50 -0.08
N LYS A 122 6.52 15.63 0.15
CA LYS A 122 6.66 14.17 0.06
C LYS A 122 6.46 13.71 -1.38
N ASN A 123 7.04 12.56 -1.70
CA ASN A 123 6.91 11.90 -2.99
C ASN A 123 7.27 12.83 -4.16
N PHE A 124 8.33 13.61 -3.99
CA PHE A 124 8.78 14.52 -5.04
C PHE A 124 9.06 13.75 -6.33
N ARG A 125 8.52 14.22 -7.44
CA ARG A 125 8.61 13.58 -8.76
C ARG A 125 8.07 12.15 -8.83
N GLY A 126 7.26 11.70 -7.87
CA GLY A 126 6.73 10.33 -7.81
C GLY A 126 7.78 9.27 -7.43
N ARG A 127 8.90 9.67 -6.82
CA ARG A 127 10.04 8.80 -6.51
C ARG A 127 10.20 8.47 -5.03
N ASN A 128 9.18 8.78 -4.23
CA ASN A 128 9.26 8.71 -2.77
C ASN A 128 10.41 9.53 -2.18
N GLU A 129 10.80 10.59 -2.88
CA GLU A 129 11.78 11.57 -2.42
C GLU A 129 11.11 12.63 -1.56
N GLN A 130 11.86 13.25 -0.65
CA GLN A 130 11.38 14.37 0.15
C GLN A 130 12.26 15.59 -0.07
N ILE A 131 11.63 16.75 -0.26
CA ILE A 131 12.31 18.05 -0.32
C ILE A 131 11.77 18.92 0.79
N GLY A 132 12.66 19.48 1.60
CA GLY A 132 12.33 20.43 2.66
C GLY A 132 12.93 21.79 2.40
N PHE A 133 12.28 22.83 2.90
CA PHE A 133 12.77 24.20 2.93
C PHE A 133 12.40 24.88 4.25
N GLY A 134 13.20 25.84 4.63
CA GLY A 134 12.93 26.67 5.81
C GLY A 134 13.42 28.09 5.57
N PHE A 135 12.82 29.06 6.21
CA PHE A 135 13.22 30.45 6.18
C PHE A 135 12.98 31.12 7.54
N SER A 136 13.77 32.15 7.81
CA SER A 136 13.60 33.05 8.96
C SER A 136 13.98 34.46 8.51
N THR A 137 13.24 35.47 8.99
CA THR A 137 13.48 36.88 8.70
C THR A 137 14.03 37.60 9.92
#